data_be2bbe4bc34a1980b87652866e9c182b
#
_entry.id   be2bbe4bc34a1980b87652866e9c182b
#
_cell.length_a   1.000
_cell.length_b   1.000
_cell.length_c   1.000
_cell.angle_alpha   90.00
_cell.angle_beta   90.00
_cell.angle_gamma   90.00
#
_symmetry.space_group_name_H-M   'P 1'
#
loop_
_entity.id
_entity.type
_entity.pdbx_description
1 polymer ?
#
loop_
_entity_poly.entity_id
_entity_poly.type
_entity_poly.pdbx_seq_one_letter_code
_entity_poly.pdbx_strand_id
1 'polypeptide(L)'
;MIVTELSKGSKLYLLVGGRGTRLASITNGKPKPLVDVHDNPFLDYVINNLKGFDITLVCSNLNYEHFRQYKDLGIDVFNEGEPSGTAGFLMKVKAPESFYVMNGDTYFSGDFNLDCDISTLFVAEEDVTSDVGYIRGKNGKVESYVEKNPNASGRELVSLGIYKFYKKDLNIPMRLPVSMEYDILPGMDLSYKVLDTQRFDIGTPERLEKFKTWLPSTSSVQKETLAVD
;
A
#
# COMPACT_ATOMS: atom_id res chain seq x y z
N MET A 1 -11.03 4.98 -11.19
CA MET A 1 -11.59 5.07 -9.80
C MET A 1 -11.55 3.69 -9.18
N ILE A 2 -10.89 3.53 -8.04
CA ILE A 2 -10.66 2.23 -7.38
C ILE A 2 -11.86 1.80 -6.51
N VAL A 3 -12.71 2.74 -6.12
CA VAL A 3 -13.74 2.52 -5.10
C VAL A 3 -15.07 2.17 -5.75
N THR A 4 -15.62 1.04 -5.37
CA THR A 4 -16.99 0.63 -5.69
C THR A 4 -17.94 1.02 -4.54
N GLU A 5 -19.24 0.93 -4.74
CA GLU A 5 -20.26 1.13 -3.69
C GLU A 5 -20.02 0.25 -2.45
N LEU A 6 -19.53 -0.99 -2.64
CA LEU A 6 -19.29 -1.95 -1.55
C LEU A 6 -18.06 -1.61 -0.70
N SER A 7 -17.05 -0.95 -1.27
CA SER A 7 -15.84 -0.54 -0.54
C SER A 7 -15.92 0.89 -0.01
N LYS A 8 -16.96 1.65 -0.36
CA LYS A 8 -17.16 3.02 0.12
C LYS A 8 -17.26 3.08 1.65
N GLY A 9 -16.45 3.93 2.27
CA GLY A 9 -16.36 4.05 3.73
C GLY A 9 -15.61 2.92 4.43
N SER A 10 -15.11 1.90 3.69
CA SER A 10 -14.28 0.86 4.30
C SER A 10 -12.96 1.44 4.82
N LYS A 11 -12.52 0.96 5.99
CA LYS A 11 -11.23 1.36 6.59
C LYS A 11 -10.07 0.89 5.73
N LEU A 12 -9.15 1.81 5.42
CA LEU A 12 -7.91 1.53 4.71
C LEU A 12 -6.73 2.09 5.50
N TYR A 13 -5.79 1.23 5.87
CA TYR A 13 -4.51 1.60 6.44
C TYR A 13 -3.47 1.72 5.33
N LEU A 14 -3.00 2.94 5.08
CA LEU A 14 -1.99 3.24 4.07
C LEU A 14 -0.62 3.35 4.73
N LEU A 15 0.30 2.42 4.40
CA LEU A 15 1.60 2.32 5.03
C LEU A 15 2.58 3.33 4.42
N VAL A 16 2.91 4.39 5.16
CA VAL A 16 3.78 5.49 4.69
C VAL A 16 5.09 5.60 5.48
N GLY A 17 5.34 4.71 6.42
CA GLY A 17 6.42 4.80 7.42
C GLY A 17 7.81 4.29 7.02
N GLY A 18 8.03 3.88 5.78
CA GLY A 18 9.31 3.30 5.32
C GLY A 18 10.49 4.29 5.35
N ARG A 19 11.73 3.78 5.56
CA ARG A 19 12.96 4.61 5.62
C ARG A 19 13.36 5.23 4.27
N GLY A 20 12.87 4.71 3.12
CA GLY A 20 13.11 5.27 1.78
C GLY A 20 14.58 5.41 1.36
N THR A 21 15.49 4.59 1.88
CA THR A 21 16.95 4.75 1.74
C THR A 21 17.43 4.80 0.30
N ARG A 22 16.80 4.08 -0.62
CA ARG A 22 17.14 4.06 -2.06
C ARG A 22 16.86 5.37 -2.79
N LEU A 23 15.95 6.20 -2.26
CA LEU A 23 15.61 7.52 -2.80
C LEU A 23 16.19 8.68 -1.96
N ALA A 24 17.03 8.40 -0.97
CA ALA A 24 17.54 9.41 -0.03
C ALA A 24 18.19 10.62 -0.72
N SER A 25 18.88 10.41 -1.85
CA SER A 25 19.49 11.48 -2.65
C SER A 25 18.49 12.42 -3.33
N ILE A 26 17.25 12.00 -3.51
CA ILE A 26 16.20 12.77 -4.21
C ILE A 26 15.19 13.34 -3.21
N THR A 27 14.93 12.62 -2.11
CA THR A 27 13.89 13.00 -1.15
C THR A 27 14.30 14.14 -0.23
N ASN A 28 15.58 14.54 -0.21
CA ASN A 28 16.10 15.61 0.67
C ASN A 28 15.68 15.42 2.14
N GLY A 29 15.69 14.17 2.62
CA GLY A 29 15.29 13.82 3.99
C GLY A 29 13.79 13.67 4.21
N LYS A 30 12.95 13.92 3.21
CA LYS A 30 11.51 13.64 3.31
C LYS A 30 11.25 12.12 3.22
N PRO A 31 10.16 11.61 3.84
CA PRO A 31 9.67 10.26 3.60
C PRO A 31 9.39 10.01 2.12
N LYS A 32 9.70 8.79 1.64
CA LYS A 32 9.53 8.40 0.24
C LYS A 32 8.18 8.77 -0.38
N PRO A 33 7.01 8.55 0.28
CA PRO A 33 5.72 8.92 -0.29
C PRO A 33 5.52 10.43 -0.50
N LEU A 34 6.35 11.27 0.14
CA LEU A 34 6.30 12.72 0.02
C LEU A 34 7.28 13.30 -1.01
N VAL A 35 7.87 12.44 -1.86
CA VAL A 35 8.68 12.91 -2.98
C VAL A 35 7.81 13.70 -3.97
N ASP A 36 8.35 14.81 -4.47
CA ASP A 36 7.60 15.67 -5.37
C ASP A 36 7.49 15.03 -6.78
N VAL A 37 6.27 14.98 -7.26
CA VAL A 37 5.88 14.61 -8.63
C VAL A 37 5.19 15.80 -9.22
N HIS A 38 5.82 16.45 -10.21
CA HIS A 38 5.44 17.76 -10.67
C HIS A 38 5.33 18.71 -9.44
N ASP A 39 4.18 19.29 -9.18
CA ASP A 39 3.99 20.28 -8.09
C ASP A 39 3.35 19.69 -6.81
N ASN A 40 3.15 18.36 -6.75
CA ASN A 40 2.48 17.72 -5.61
C ASN A 40 3.29 16.53 -5.07
N PRO A 41 3.17 16.21 -3.77
CA PRO A 41 3.67 14.96 -3.22
C PRO A 41 3.07 13.74 -3.94
N PHE A 42 3.86 12.70 -4.17
CA PHE A 42 3.37 11.43 -4.73
C PHE A 42 2.17 10.87 -3.94
N LEU A 43 2.19 11.02 -2.62
CA LEU A 43 1.11 10.56 -1.73
C LEU A 43 -0.24 11.19 -2.06
N ASP A 44 -0.27 12.46 -2.49
CA ASP A 44 -1.51 13.15 -2.84
C ASP A 44 -2.21 12.46 -4.03
N TYR A 45 -1.43 11.99 -5.00
CA TYR A 45 -1.96 11.20 -6.13
C TYR A 45 -2.52 9.86 -5.67
N VAL A 46 -1.81 9.17 -4.76
CA VAL A 46 -2.27 7.90 -4.19
C VAL A 46 -3.58 8.09 -3.44
N ILE A 47 -3.66 9.07 -2.54
CA ILE A 47 -4.87 9.36 -1.76
C ILE A 47 -6.04 9.74 -2.68
N ASN A 48 -5.79 10.59 -3.67
CA ASN A 48 -6.82 10.99 -4.63
C ASN A 48 -7.40 9.81 -5.42
N ASN A 49 -6.59 8.79 -5.68
CA ASN A 49 -7.02 7.56 -6.34
C ASN A 49 -7.82 6.62 -5.42
N LEU A 50 -7.72 6.83 -4.11
CA LEU A 50 -8.38 6.03 -3.06
C LEU A 50 -9.61 6.73 -2.46
N LYS A 51 -10.14 7.77 -3.12
CA LYS A 51 -11.34 8.47 -2.66
C LYS A 51 -12.50 7.50 -2.43
N GLY A 52 -13.18 7.69 -1.29
CA GLY A 52 -14.28 6.83 -0.85
C GLY A 52 -13.87 5.82 0.22
N PHE A 53 -12.58 5.57 0.45
CA PHE A 53 -12.10 4.85 1.63
C PHE A 53 -12.00 5.80 2.84
N ASP A 54 -12.22 5.24 4.03
CA ASP A 54 -11.82 5.86 5.30
C ASP A 54 -10.32 5.60 5.51
N ILE A 55 -9.47 6.54 5.09
CA ILE A 55 -8.02 6.38 5.05
C ILE A 55 -7.40 6.75 6.40
N THR A 56 -6.51 5.88 6.89
CA THR A 56 -5.56 6.20 7.96
C THR A 56 -4.13 6.00 7.45
N LEU A 57 -3.33 7.06 7.45
CA LEU A 57 -1.89 6.96 7.19
C LEU A 57 -1.20 6.33 8.41
N VAL A 58 -0.43 5.26 8.19
CA VAL A 58 0.34 4.59 9.25
C VAL A 58 1.80 4.95 9.10
N CYS A 59 2.39 5.58 10.12
CA CYS A 59 3.79 5.96 10.14
C CYS A 59 4.40 5.77 11.54
N SER A 60 5.71 5.73 11.62
CA SER A 60 6.44 5.73 12.90
C SER A 60 6.71 7.16 13.40
N ASN A 61 7.18 7.27 14.66
CA ASN A 61 7.62 8.52 15.25
C ASN A 61 8.72 9.23 14.43
N LEU A 62 9.51 8.49 13.64
CA LEU A 62 10.54 9.05 12.77
C LEU A 62 9.98 9.94 11.66
N ASN A 63 8.75 9.66 11.21
CA ASN A 63 8.15 10.32 10.06
C ASN A 63 6.85 11.07 10.38
N TYR A 64 6.32 10.95 11.60
CA TYR A 64 5.00 11.46 11.98
C TYR A 64 4.81 12.94 11.67
N GLU A 65 5.80 13.80 11.98
CA GLU A 65 5.69 15.25 11.76
C GLU A 65 5.52 15.61 10.28
N HIS A 66 6.09 14.81 9.37
CA HIS A 66 5.93 15.02 7.93
C HIS A 66 4.50 14.74 7.45
N PHE A 67 3.79 13.81 8.10
CA PHE A 67 2.42 13.43 7.71
C PHE A 67 1.33 14.15 8.48
N ARG A 68 1.66 14.83 9.58
CA ARG A 68 0.70 15.50 10.47
C ARG A 68 -0.23 16.47 9.74
N GLN A 69 0.27 17.15 8.71
CA GLN A 69 -0.50 18.08 7.87
C GLN A 69 -1.73 17.43 7.20
N TYR A 70 -1.72 16.12 6.97
CA TYR A 70 -2.85 15.41 6.36
C TYR A 70 -4.08 15.36 7.28
N LYS A 71 -3.94 15.58 8.58
CA LYS A 71 -5.06 15.73 9.51
C LYS A 71 -5.91 16.95 9.20
N ASP A 72 -5.28 18.03 8.76
CA ASP A 72 -5.98 19.26 8.38
C ASP A 72 -6.79 19.07 7.08
N LEU A 73 -6.51 18.00 6.34
CA LEU A 73 -7.23 17.57 5.15
C LEU A 73 -8.28 16.47 5.44
N GLY A 74 -8.57 16.20 6.71
CA GLY A 74 -9.55 15.20 7.12
C GLY A 74 -9.07 13.75 7.07
N ILE A 75 -7.74 13.51 6.91
CA ILE A 75 -7.17 12.16 6.85
C ILE A 75 -6.53 11.81 8.18
N ASP A 76 -6.91 10.67 8.75
CA ASP A 76 -6.31 10.19 9.99
C ASP A 76 -4.83 9.86 9.80
N VAL A 77 -4.01 10.19 10.81
CA VAL A 77 -2.59 9.82 10.88
C VAL A 77 -2.34 9.08 12.18
N PHE A 78 -2.02 7.80 12.06
CA PHE A 78 -1.68 6.93 13.17
C PHE A 78 -0.17 6.84 13.32
N ASN A 79 0.34 7.30 14.49
CA ASN A 79 1.73 7.14 14.87
C ASN A 79 1.89 5.82 15.64
N GLU A 80 2.56 4.84 15.03
CA GLU A 80 2.83 3.54 15.67
C GLU A 80 3.91 3.59 16.77
N GLY A 81 4.56 4.75 16.99
CA GLY A 81 5.72 4.90 17.86
C GLY A 81 7.00 4.45 17.16
N GLU A 82 7.81 3.62 17.83
CA GLU A 82 8.99 3.02 17.19
C GLU A 82 8.59 2.14 16.00
N PRO A 83 9.43 2.09 14.93
CA PRO A 83 9.18 1.25 13.76
C PRO A 83 8.89 -0.19 14.13
N SER A 84 7.72 -0.68 13.80
CA SER A 84 7.23 -1.98 14.24
C SER A 84 7.11 -3.03 13.12
N GLY A 85 7.62 -2.73 11.93
CA GLY A 85 7.49 -3.56 10.73
C GLY A 85 6.21 -3.26 9.95
N THR A 86 6.01 -3.92 8.81
CA THR A 86 4.87 -3.65 7.91
C THR A 86 3.52 -4.07 8.49
N ALA A 87 3.51 -4.92 9.55
CA ALA A 87 2.30 -5.39 10.21
C ALA A 87 2.22 -5.09 11.72
N GLY A 88 3.28 -4.56 12.33
CA GLY A 88 3.32 -4.35 13.78
C GLY A 88 2.29 -3.33 14.29
N PHE A 89 1.87 -2.37 13.46
CA PHE A 89 0.82 -1.42 13.79
C PHE A 89 -0.52 -2.09 14.12
N LEU A 90 -0.79 -3.28 13.56
CA LEU A 90 -2.02 -4.05 13.81
C LEU A 90 -2.19 -4.46 15.27
N MET A 91 -1.09 -4.56 16.03
CA MET A 91 -1.15 -4.80 17.48
C MET A 91 -1.62 -3.58 18.27
N LYS A 92 -1.61 -2.40 17.67
CA LYS A 92 -1.81 -1.11 18.34
C LYS A 92 -3.11 -0.41 17.94
N VAL A 93 -3.63 -0.72 16.74
CA VAL A 93 -4.87 -0.13 16.24
C VAL A 93 -6.09 -0.96 16.66
N LYS A 94 -7.23 -0.29 16.86
CA LYS A 94 -8.53 -0.96 16.98
C LYS A 94 -9.11 -1.16 15.58
N ALA A 95 -8.59 -2.15 14.85
CA ALA A 95 -9.08 -2.44 13.52
C ALA A 95 -10.54 -2.93 13.57
N PRO A 96 -11.40 -2.53 12.60
CA PRO A 96 -12.75 -3.07 12.44
C PRO A 96 -12.71 -4.56 12.03
N GLU A 97 -13.88 -5.19 11.90
CA GLU A 97 -13.98 -6.61 11.55
C GLU A 97 -13.41 -6.91 10.17
N SER A 98 -13.49 -5.97 9.23
CA SER A 98 -12.78 -6.06 7.95
C SER A 98 -12.16 -4.70 7.59
N PHE A 99 -10.99 -4.73 6.96
CA PHE A 99 -10.24 -3.55 6.58
C PHE A 99 -9.25 -3.85 5.47
N TYR A 100 -8.78 -2.80 4.83
CA TYR A 100 -7.72 -2.87 3.83
C TYR A 100 -6.39 -2.39 4.40
N VAL A 101 -5.31 -2.94 3.86
CA VAL A 101 -3.94 -2.44 4.06
C VAL A 101 -3.32 -2.25 2.68
N MET A 102 -2.62 -1.15 2.48
CA MET A 102 -1.96 -0.86 1.21
C MET A 102 -0.61 -0.16 1.42
N ASN A 103 0.35 -0.45 0.56
CA ASN A 103 1.63 0.26 0.53
C ASN A 103 1.44 1.67 -0.04
N GLY A 104 1.88 2.70 0.70
CA GLY A 104 1.72 4.10 0.33
C GLY A 104 2.76 4.64 -0.66
N ASP A 105 3.63 3.78 -1.17
CA ASP A 105 4.67 4.11 -2.15
C ASP A 105 4.36 3.57 -3.56
N THR A 106 3.12 3.14 -3.78
CA THR A 106 2.66 2.54 -5.04
C THR A 106 1.37 3.19 -5.50
N TYR A 107 1.32 3.57 -6.75
CA TYR A 107 0.14 4.10 -7.44
C TYR A 107 -0.38 3.06 -8.44
N PHE A 108 -1.69 2.97 -8.58
CA PHE A 108 -2.36 2.07 -9.52
C PHE A 108 -3.21 2.87 -10.49
N SER A 109 -3.09 2.57 -11.78
CA SER A 109 -3.91 3.21 -12.82
C SER A 109 -5.06 2.31 -13.26
N GLY A 110 -6.12 2.93 -13.77
CA GLY A 110 -7.29 2.22 -14.29
C GLY A 110 -8.39 2.03 -13.24
N ASP A 111 -9.44 1.34 -13.66
CA ASP A 111 -10.59 1.01 -12.83
C ASP A 111 -10.51 -0.48 -12.46
N PHE A 112 -10.44 -0.78 -11.20
CA PHE A 112 -10.42 -2.14 -10.69
C PHE A 112 -11.22 -2.26 -9.40
N ASN A 113 -11.71 -3.46 -9.15
CA ASN A 113 -12.62 -3.74 -8.05
C ASN A 113 -11.88 -4.49 -6.92
N LEU A 114 -11.84 -3.89 -5.72
CA LEU A 114 -11.27 -4.49 -4.50
C LEU A 114 -12.29 -5.25 -3.65
N ASP A 115 -13.55 -5.38 -4.09
CA ASP A 115 -14.58 -6.06 -3.31
C ASP A 115 -14.31 -7.55 -3.21
N CYS A 116 -14.39 -8.07 -1.99
CA CYS A 116 -14.30 -9.49 -1.66
C CYS A 116 -14.87 -9.73 -0.25
N ASP A 117 -15.34 -10.96 0.00
CA ASP A 117 -16.00 -11.35 1.26
C ASP A 117 -15.11 -12.21 2.16
N ILE A 118 -13.84 -12.36 1.79
CA ILE A 118 -12.83 -13.14 2.52
C ILE A 118 -11.50 -12.40 2.50
N SER A 119 -10.58 -12.78 3.39
CA SER A 119 -9.22 -12.23 3.38
C SER A 119 -8.52 -12.53 2.06
N THR A 120 -8.08 -11.48 1.38
CA THR A 120 -7.65 -11.54 -0.03
C THR A 120 -6.38 -10.72 -0.24
N LEU A 121 -5.43 -11.29 -0.95
CA LEU A 121 -4.27 -10.62 -1.53
C LEU A 121 -4.60 -10.22 -2.97
N PHE A 122 -4.37 -8.96 -3.32
CA PHE A 122 -4.52 -8.49 -4.69
C PHE A 122 -3.19 -8.62 -5.43
N VAL A 123 -3.25 -9.19 -6.63
CA VAL A 123 -2.09 -9.50 -7.47
C VAL A 123 -2.30 -9.03 -8.90
N ALA A 124 -1.23 -8.89 -9.66
CA ALA A 124 -1.26 -8.75 -11.10
C ALA A 124 -0.35 -9.79 -11.76
N GLU A 125 -0.65 -10.17 -13.00
CA GLU A 125 0.25 -10.98 -13.81
C GLU A 125 1.32 -10.09 -14.43
N GLU A 126 2.52 -10.12 -13.87
CA GLU A 126 3.66 -9.30 -14.32
C GLU A 126 4.94 -10.13 -14.44
N ASP A 127 5.92 -9.62 -15.19
CA ASP A 127 7.28 -10.15 -15.11
C ASP A 127 7.85 -9.86 -13.73
N VAL A 128 8.22 -10.94 -13.03
CA VAL A 128 8.73 -10.84 -11.66
C VAL A 128 10.15 -10.25 -11.64
N THR A 129 10.41 -9.37 -10.69
CA THR A 129 11.73 -8.82 -10.40
C THR A 129 12.20 -9.29 -9.02
N SER A 130 13.53 -9.23 -8.78
CA SER A 130 14.15 -9.72 -7.54
C SER A 130 13.71 -8.98 -6.27
N ASP A 131 13.07 -7.81 -6.40
CA ASP A 131 12.70 -6.94 -5.28
C ASP A 131 11.18 -6.90 -4.98
N VAL A 132 10.39 -7.74 -5.67
CA VAL A 132 8.93 -7.84 -5.44
C VAL A 132 8.55 -9.21 -4.87
N GLY A 133 7.45 -9.22 -4.10
CA GLY A 133 6.81 -10.45 -3.66
C GLY A 133 5.86 -10.99 -4.73
N TYR A 134 5.75 -12.31 -4.84
CA TYR A 134 4.81 -12.98 -5.74
C TYR A 134 4.23 -14.22 -5.09
N ILE A 135 3.15 -14.73 -5.64
CA ILE A 135 2.50 -15.94 -5.14
C ILE A 135 2.48 -17.04 -6.19
N ARG A 136 2.34 -18.26 -5.70
CA ARG A 136 1.80 -19.38 -6.44
C ARG A 136 0.44 -19.69 -5.86
N GLY A 137 -0.54 -19.88 -6.71
CA GLY A 137 -1.90 -20.13 -6.28
C GLY A 137 -2.70 -20.88 -7.32
N LYS A 138 -3.79 -21.50 -6.86
CA LYS A 138 -4.70 -22.28 -7.69
C LYS A 138 -6.14 -22.03 -7.26
N ASN A 139 -7.04 -21.91 -8.22
CA ASN A 139 -8.48 -21.76 -7.95
C ASN A 139 -8.80 -20.59 -7.00
N GLY A 140 -8.08 -19.46 -7.11
CA GLY A 140 -8.28 -18.29 -6.25
C GLY A 140 -7.69 -18.42 -4.83
N LYS A 141 -6.96 -19.50 -4.52
CA LYS A 141 -6.31 -19.72 -3.22
C LYS A 141 -4.79 -19.58 -3.35
N VAL A 142 -4.18 -18.91 -2.39
CA VAL A 142 -2.72 -18.79 -2.26
C VAL A 142 -2.16 -20.09 -1.71
N GLU A 143 -1.26 -20.74 -2.45
CA GLU A 143 -0.55 -21.94 -2.01
C GLU A 143 0.81 -21.60 -1.37
N SER A 144 1.47 -20.56 -1.89
CA SER A 144 2.72 -20.07 -1.31
C SER A 144 2.94 -18.58 -1.64
N TYR A 145 3.61 -17.88 -0.74
CA TYR A 145 4.09 -16.51 -0.90
C TYR A 145 5.63 -16.51 -0.90
N VAL A 146 6.22 -15.84 -1.90
CA VAL A 146 7.66 -15.74 -2.05
C VAL A 146 8.05 -14.27 -2.03
N GLU A 147 8.82 -13.84 -1.05
CA GLU A 147 9.29 -12.47 -0.91
C GLU A 147 10.75 -12.35 -1.38
N LYS A 148 11.00 -11.42 -2.33
CA LYS A 148 12.34 -11.01 -2.76
C LYS A 148 13.26 -12.18 -3.16
N ASN A 149 12.90 -12.91 -4.19
CA ASN A 149 13.73 -13.99 -4.69
C ASN A 149 14.76 -13.46 -5.74
N PRO A 150 16.07 -13.50 -5.47
CA PRO A 150 17.10 -13.05 -6.42
C PRO A 150 17.11 -13.81 -7.75
N ASN A 151 16.60 -15.05 -7.76
CA ASN A 151 16.53 -15.90 -8.93
C ASN A 151 15.14 -15.90 -9.60
N ALA A 152 14.26 -14.96 -9.19
CA ALA A 152 12.94 -14.84 -9.80
C ALA A 152 13.04 -14.43 -11.25
N SER A 153 12.32 -15.11 -12.11
CA SER A 153 12.25 -14.83 -13.55
C SER A 153 10.95 -15.33 -14.14
N GLY A 154 10.54 -14.72 -15.25
CA GLY A 154 9.30 -15.05 -15.93
C GLY A 154 8.09 -14.33 -15.36
N ARG A 155 6.91 -14.74 -15.84
CA ARG A 155 5.63 -14.13 -15.50
C ARG A 155 5.00 -14.86 -14.32
N GLU A 156 4.67 -14.12 -13.27
CA GLU A 156 4.13 -14.64 -12.01
C GLU A 156 2.94 -13.77 -11.54
N LEU A 157 2.22 -14.24 -10.54
CA LEU A 157 1.21 -13.46 -9.82
C LEU A 157 1.90 -12.56 -8.79
N VAL A 158 2.28 -11.37 -9.20
CA VAL A 158 3.03 -10.41 -8.39
C VAL A 158 2.10 -9.71 -7.40
N SER A 159 2.50 -9.64 -6.13
CA SER A 159 1.78 -8.91 -5.08
C SER A 159 1.73 -7.41 -5.40
N LEU A 160 0.54 -6.85 -5.34
CA LEU A 160 0.33 -5.40 -5.49
C LEU A 160 0.57 -4.63 -4.19
N GLY A 161 0.83 -5.32 -3.07
CA GLY A 161 0.90 -4.66 -1.76
C GLY A 161 -0.44 -4.11 -1.31
N ILE A 162 -1.53 -4.70 -1.80
CA ILE A 162 -2.91 -4.41 -1.39
C ILE A 162 -3.48 -5.68 -0.79
N TYR A 163 -4.06 -5.55 0.39
CA TYR A 163 -4.65 -6.66 1.15
C TYR A 163 -6.02 -6.26 1.67
N LYS A 164 -7.00 -7.17 1.64
CA LYS A 164 -8.18 -7.09 2.48
C LYS A 164 -8.09 -8.16 3.55
N PHE A 165 -8.28 -7.77 4.79
CA PHE A 165 -8.26 -8.67 5.93
C PHE A 165 -9.60 -8.68 6.64
N TYR A 166 -9.96 -9.87 7.11
CA TYR A 166 -10.94 -10.05 8.17
C TYR A 166 -10.18 -10.33 9.46
N LYS A 167 -10.50 -9.59 10.51
CA LYS A 167 -9.79 -9.65 11.80
C LYS A 167 -9.70 -11.06 12.37
N LYS A 168 -10.76 -11.86 12.18
CA LYS A 168 -10.82 -13.27 12.62
C LYS A 168 -9.78 -14.18 11.98
N ASP A 169 -9.26 -13.81 10.80
CA ASP A 169 -8.30 -14.61 10.03
C ASP A 169 -6.83 -14.24 10.36
N LEU A 170 -6.63 -13.15 11.12
CA LEU A 170 -5.30 -12.66 11.46
C LEU A 170 -4.77 -13.33 12.73
N ASN A 171 -3.58 -13.90 12.61
CA ASN A 171 -2.78 -14.35 13.74
C ASN A 171 -1.50 -13.51 13.83
N ILE A 172 -1.53 -12.49 14.67
CA ILE A 172 -0.42 -11.53 14.79
C ILE A 172 0.53 -12.01 15.87
N PRO A 173 1.82 -12.24 15.55
CA PRO A 173 2.82 -12.64 16.55
C PRO A 173 2.97 -11.59 17.67
N MET A 174 3.06 -12.04 18.92
CA MET A 174 3.23 -11.19 20.12
C MET A 174 4.70 -10.72 20.27
N ARG A 175 5.30 -10.24 19.20
CA ARG A 175 6.67 -9.70 19.15
C ARG A 175 6.77 -8.55 18.14
N LEU A 176 7.78 -7.74 18.24
CA LEU A 176 8.11 -6.70 17.26
C LEU A 176 9.57 -6.86 16.81
N PRO A 177 9.91 -6.50 15.57
CA PRO A 177 8.99 -6.08 14.50
C PRO A 177 8.18 -7.24 13.91
N VAL A 178 7.04 -6.95 13.28
CA VAL A 178 6.21 -7.91 12.53
C VAL A 178 6.16 -7.50 11.07
N SER A 179 6.54 -8.41 10.17
CA SER A 179 6.41 -8.23 8.73
C SER A 179 5.10 -8.81 8.22
N MET A 180 4.43 -8.06 7.35
CA MET A 180 3.27 -8.59 6.62
C MET A 180 3.66 -9.82 5.80
N GLU A 181 4.74 -9.71 5.06
CA GLU A 181 5.19 -10.66 4.05
C GLU A 181 5.81 -11.93 4.63
N TYR A 182 6.53 -11.81 5.77
CA TYR A 182 7.23 -12.94 6.38
C TYR A 182 6.49 -13.57 7.56
N ASP A 183 5.69 -12.78 8.29
CA ASP A 183 5.10 -13.24 9.55
C ASP A 183 3.59 -13.45 9.46
N ILE A 184 2.88 -12.70 8.62
CA ILE A 184 1.41 -12.74 8.54
C ILE A 184 0.95 -13.58 7.35
N LEU A 185 1.29 -13.20 6.13
CA LEU A 185 0.76 -13.84 4.92
C LEU A 185 1.03 -15.35 4.83
N PRO A 186 2.23 -15.88 5.17
CA PRO A 186 2.52 -17.30 5.06
C PRO A 186 1.68 -18.19 5.98
N GLY A 187 1.12 -17.64 7.06
CA GLY A 187 0.31 -18.38 8.04
C GLY A 187 -1.20 -18.30 7.80
N MET A 188 -1.65 -17.62 6.74
CA MET A 188 -3.07 -17.38 6.48
C MET A 188 -3.65 -18.32 5.42
N ASP A 189 -4.91 -18.75 5.62
CA ASP A 189 -5.75 -19.28 4.52
C ASP A 189 -6.23 -18.10 3.66
N LEU A 190 -5.38 -17.69 2.72
CA LEU A 190 -5.55 -16.46 1.96
C LEU A 190 -6.05 -16.76 0.55
N SER A 191 -7.04 -15.99 0.11
CA SER A 191 -7.45 -15.98 -1.30
C SER A 191 -6.65 -14.92 -2.06
N TYR A 192 -6.62 -15.03 -3.39
CA TYR A 192 -6.08 -13.98 -4.24
C TYR A 192 -7.08 -13.54 -5.30
N LYS A 193 -6.97 -12.28 -5.72
CA LYS A 193 -7.73 -11.70 -6.82
C LYS A 193 -6.77 -11.00 -7.78
N VAL A 194 -6.84 -11.41 -9.06
CA VAL A 194 -6.04 -10.77 -10.11
C VAL A 194 -6.71 -9.48 -10.53
N LEU A 195 -5.95 -8.39 -10.56
CA LEU A 195 -6.38 -7.09 -11.05
C LEU A 195 -5.70 -6.77 -12.37
N ASP A 196 -6.47 -6.27 -13.32
CA ASP A 196 -5.95 -5.69 -14.56
C ASP A 196 -5.65 -4.20 -14.32
N THR A 197 -4.44 -3.93 -13.84
CA THR A 197 -4.00 -2.58 -13.47
C THR A 197 -2.53 -2.38 -13.81
N GLN A 198 -2.16 -1.16 -14.13
CA GLN A 198 -0.75 -0.79 -14.23
C GLN A 198 -0.27 -0.24 -12.87
N ARG A 199 0.78 -0.84 -12.35
CA ARG A 199 1.40 -0.47 -11.10
C ARG A 199 2.61 0.46 -11.32
N PHE A 200 2.71 1.50 -10.50
CA PHE A 200 3.86 2.41 -10.43
C PHE A 200 4.35 2.48 -8.98
N ASP A 201 5.36 1.70 -8.64
CA ASP A 201 6.08 1.91 -7.39
C ASP A 201 7.21 2.92 -7.61
N ILE A 202 7.46 3.75 -6.61
CA ILE A 202 8.52 4.76 -6.67
C ILE A 202 9.77 4.31 -5.91
N GLY A 203 10.11 3.00 -5.98
CA GLY A 203 11.23 2.39 -5.25
C GLY A 203 12.62 2.87 -5.65
N THR A 204 12.79 3.35 -6.87
CA THR A 204 14.06 3.85 -7.41
C THR A 204 13.86 5.16 -8.18
N PRO A 205 14.95 5.94 -8.43
CA PRO A 205 14.89 7.14 -9.26
C PRO A 205 14.26 6.90 -10.64
N GLU A 206 14.63 5.81 -11.29
CA GLU A 206 14.13 5.46 -12.62
C GLU A 206 12.63 5.17 -12.62
N ARG A 207 12.13 4.49 -11.57
CA ARG A 207 10.70 4.20 -11.40
C ARG A 207 9.91 5.48 -11.12
N LEU A 208 10.46 6.39 -10.33
CA LEU A 208 9.87 7.70 -10.09
C LEU A 208 9.77 8.51 -11.39
N GLU A 209 10.83 8.57 -12.19
CA GLU A 209 10.82 9.28 -13.48
C GLU A 209 9.85 8.63 -14.48
N LYS A 210 9.73 7.29 -14.47
CA LYS A 210 8.72 6.58 -15.27
C LYS A 210 7.31 7.02 -14.89
N PHE A 211 7.01 7.16 -13.59
CA PHE A 211 5.71 7.64 -13.12
C PHE A 211 5.46 9.10 -13.54
N LYS A 212 6.43 9.99 -13.36
CA LYS A 212 6.33 11.40 -13.79
C LYS A 212 6.07 11.53 -15.29
N THR A 213 6.75 10.73 -16.10
CA THR A 213 6.57 10.73 -17.57
C THR A 213 5.20 10.21 -17.97
N TRP A 214 4.69 9.19 -17.26
CA TRP A 214 3.38 8.62 -17.52
C TRP A 214 2.24 9.55 -17.10
N LEU A 215 2.40 10.25 -15.97
CA LEU A 215 1.40 11.17 -15.43
C LEU A 215 1.46 12.50 -16.20
N PRO A 216 0.39 12.94 -16.90
CA PRO A 216 0.40 14.22 -17.57
C PRO A 216 0.68 15.38 -16.60
N SER A 217 1.52 16.34 -17.00
CA SER A 217 1.85 17.53 -16.19
C SER A 217 0.64 18.39 -15.81
N THR A 218 -0.48 18.23 -16.55
CA THR A 218 -1.76 18.88 -16.28
C THR A 218 -2.61 18.15 -15.23
N SER A 219 -2.17 16.98 -14.74
CA SER A 219 -2.87 16.22 -13.68
C SER A 219 -2.63 16.91 -12.34
N SER A 220 -3.33 18.01 -12.09
CA SER A 220 -3.34 18.65 -10.77
C SER A 220 -4.19 17.84 -9.80
N VAL A 221 -3.63 17.48 -8.64
CA VAL A 221 -4.41 16.98 -7.51
C VAL A 221 -5.10 18.17 -6.87
N GLN A 222 -6.42 18.21 -6.90
CA GLN A 222 -7.19 19.22 -6.19
C GLN A 222 -7.12 18.94 -4.69
N LYS A 223 -6.30 19.69 -3.95
CA LYS A 223 -6.16 19.56 -2.49
C LYS A 223 -7.47 19.80 -1.72
N GLU A 224 -8.35 20.64 -2.28
CA GLU A 224 -9.67 20.92 -1.68
C GLU A 224 -10.61 19.71 -1.63
N THR A 225 -10.28 18.63 -2.34
CA THR A 225 -11.15 17.44 -2.47
C THR A 225 -10.60 16.22 -1.71
N LEU A 226 -9.60 16.38 -0.86
CA LEU A 226 -9.14 15.29 0.03
C LEU A 226 -10.03 15.16 1.27
N ALA A 227 -10.80 16.20 1.62
CA ALA A 227 -11.82 16.12 2.66
C ALA A 227 -12.99 15.26 2.17
N VAL A 228 -13.32 14.25 2.94
CA VAL A 228 -14.47 13.36 2.71
C VAL A 228 -15.75 14.13 3.05
N ASP A 229 -16.69 14.24 2.10
CA ASP A 229 -18.09 14.57 2.38
C ASP A 229 -18.78 13.42 3.11
#